data_4cc1aa985eaa84197c506e305a3cbd39
#
_entry.id   4cc1aa985eaa84197c506e305a3cbd39
#
_cell.length_a   1.000
_cell.length_b   1.000
_cell.length_c   1.000
_cell.angle_alpha   90.00
_cell.angle_beta   90.00
_cell.angle_gamma   90.00
#
_symmetry.space_group_name_H-M   'P 1'
#
loop_
_entity.id
_entity.type
_entity.pdbx_description
1 polymer ?
#
loop_
_entity_poly.entity_id
_entity_poly.type
_entity_poly.pdbx_seq_one_letter_code
_entity_poly.pdbx_strand_id
1 'polypeptide(L)'
;MAMVVKNNMQAVNTLNTLNKNQSELSKSLQKVSSGMKINSAGDDASGMAISERMRVQVRALDQDNDNTMNGSALLRTAEGAVQSTIEILKTLKEKAINAANDTNTDEDRRLIQKEVDRLIDQIDDNALTTYNGKYLVDGSKNGLVIGEGDGGTRSTYANMSLAEDTGLATELVELKRRDGNDLGIHSSDTITASWVRNGVTYTGSISPIGNTTITGMINIITATHAGYMGNTAMVGIDEYGKEVYTPDNKPALTIRSTDAGIENQVSGITFAVTDNRGHMRNEVNAVLDDFRETVRAQNPSEDNALTLQTGTRANQAIKVSFTDMRSAALGLQSYTGQGWDHGTLPAGITVVGGGPKVQLTTREAANAAINVFQNALIKATDQAVAIGAAQNRLGYTSSNLVVASENVQASESTIRDADMAKEMTAYTKHNVLTQSAQAMLAQANQNS
;
A
#
# COMPACT_ATOMS: atom_id res chain seq x y z
N MET A 1 -61.52 -68.82 -23.15
CA MET A 1 -60.10 -68.69 -22.71
C MET A 1 -59.93 -69.70 -21.59
N ALA A 2 -58.91 -70.54 -21.69
CA ALA A 2 -58.64 -71.52 -20.65
C ALA A 2 -58.24 -70.79 -19.35
N MET A 3 -58.95 -71.07 -18.23
CA MET A 3 -58.61 -70.61 -16.93
C MET A 3 -57.29 -71.25 -16.48
N VAL A 4 -56.22 -70.50 -16.40
CA VAL A 4 -54.92 -71.01 -15.96
C VAL A 4 -54.70 -70.59 -14.53
N VAL A 5 -55.06 -71.44 -13.58
CA VAL A 5 -54.98 -71.21 -12.13
C VAL A 5 -53.54 -71.16 -11.60
N LYS A 6 -52.56 -71.72 -12.29
CA LYS A 6 -51.17 -71.88 -11.81
C LYS A 6 -50.22 -70.69 -12.17
N ASN A 7 -50.42 -70.01 -13.30
CA ASN A 7 -49.61 -68.89 -13.80
C ASN A 7 -50.51 -67.86 -14.49
N ASN A 8 -51.06 -66.88 -13.76
CA ASN A 8 -51.84 -65.80 -14.31
C ASN A 8 -50.90 -64.71 -14.90
N MET A 9 -50.60 -64.86 -16.22
CA MET A 9 -49.71 -63.94 -16.94
C MET A 9 -50.26 -62.50 -17.00
N GLN A 10 -51.57 -62.32 -16.96
CA GLN A 10 -52.19 -61.00 -16.96
C GLN A 10 -51.93 -60.31 -15.61
N ALA A 11 -52.11 -60.98 -14.50
CA ALA A 11 -51.81 -60.46 -13.16
C ALA A 11 -50.31 -60.17 -13.01
N VAL A 12 -49.39 -61.00 -13.53
CA VAL A 12 -47.93 -60.76 -13.48
C VAL A 12 -47.56 -59.52 -14.30
N ASN A 13 -48.09 -59.33 -15.52
CA ASN A 13 -47.81 -58.18 -16.32
C ASN A 13 -48.37 -56.88 -15.70
N THR A 14 -49.56 -56.93 -15.05
CA THR A 14 -50.16 -55.82 -14.34
C THR A 14 -49.33 -55.45 -13.08
N LEU A 15 -48.83 -56.45 -12.36
CA LEU A 15 -47.95 -56.25 -11.20
C LEU A 15 -46.63 -55.59 -11.61
N ASN A 16 -46.03 -56.03 -12.71
CA ASN A 16 -44.80 -55.42 -13.23
C ASN A 16 -45.04 -53.95 -13.63
N THR A 17 -46.21 -53.63 -14.24
CA THR A 17 -46.60 -52.27 -14.59
C THR A 17 -46.88 -51.45 -13.34
N LEU A 18 -47.52 -52.00 -12.29
CA LEU A 18 -47.70 -51.36 -11.00
C LEU A 18 -46.38 -51.01 -10.35
N ASN A 19 -45.47 -51.97 -10.26
CA ASN A 19 -44.15 -51.74 -9.65
C ASN A 19 -43.34 -50.66 -10.41
N LYS A 20 -43.41 -50.65 -11.76
CA LYS A 20 -42.81 -49.61 -12.55
C LYS A 20 -43.41 -48.22 -12.27
N ASN A 21 -44.75 -48.09 -12.23
CA ASN A 21 -45.44 -46.85 -11.97
C ASN A 21 -45.17 -46.36 -10.52
N GLN A 22 -45.05 -47.25 -9.56
CA GLN A 22 -44.72 -46.90 -8.17
C GLN A 22 -43.28 -46.42 -8.04
N SER A 23 -42.32 -47.00 -8.81
CA SER A 23 -40.91 -46.51 -8.87
C SER A 23 -40.85 -45.11 -9.47
N GLU A 24 -41.55 -44.87 -10.60
CA GLU A 24 -41.60 -43.55 -11.23
C GLU A 24 -42.31 -42.50 -10.35
N LEU A 25 -43.35 -42.89 -9.63
CA LEU A 25 -44.04 -42.02 -8.64
C LEU A 25 -43.09 -41.60 -7.54
N SER A 26 -42.31 -42.54 -6.99
CA SER A 26 -41.33 -42.28 -5.92
C SER A 26 -40.23 -41.34 -6.42
N LYS A 27 -39.73 -41.51 -7.66
CA LYS A 27 -38.75 -40.59 -8.27
C LYS A 27 -39.32 -39.17 -8.47
N SER A 28 -40.56 -39.05 -9.01
CA SER A 28 -41.19 -37.74 -9.17
C SER A 28 -41.44 -37.08 -7.83
N LEU A 29 -41.83 -37.83 -6.80
CA LEU A 29 -41.98 -37.33 -5.43
C LEU A 29 -40.67 -36.80 -4.86
N GLN A 30 -39.58 -37.54 -5.07
CA GLN A 30 -38.23 -37.11 -4.64
C GLN A 30 -37.83 -35.81 -5.31
N LYS A 31 -38.06 -35.65 -6.64
CA LYS A 31 -37.76 -34.42 -7.37
C LYS A 31 -38.61 -33.25 -6.91
N VAL A 32 -39.90 -33.45 -6.69
CA VAL A 32 -40.82 -32.43 -6.19
C VAL A 32 -40.40 -31.99 -4.77
N SER A 33 -40.05 -32.97 -3.91
CA SER A 33 -39.65 -32.69 -2.52
C SER A 33 -38.32 -31.97 -2.42
N SER A 34 -37.37 -32.28 -3.28
CA SER A 34 -36.03 -31.65 -3.28
C SER A 34 -35.96 -30.35 -4.09
N GLY A 35 -36.89 -30.12 -5.03
CA GLY A 35 -36.81 -29.06 -6.02
C GLY A 35 -35.75 -29.28 -7.10
N MET A 36 -35.10 -30.44 -7.08
CA MET A 36 -33.98 -30.76 -7.96
C MET A 36 -34.34 -31.84 -8.98
N LYS A 37 -33.96 -31.65 -10.24
CA LYS A 37 -34.08 -32.62 -11.33
C LYS A 37 -33.11 -33.78 -11.17
N ILE A 38 -31.88 -33.48 -10.65
CA ILE A 38 -30.81 -34.46 -10.44
C ILE A 38 -30.58 -34.59 -8.94
N ASN A 39 -31.01 -35.69 -8.35
CA ASN A 39 -30.85 -35.98 -6.91
C ASN A 39 -29.73 -36.97 -6.64
N SER A 40 -29.45 -37.86 -7.59
CA SER A 40 -28.45 -38.90 -7.48
C SER A 40 -27.65 -39.05 -8.77
N ALA A 41 -26.46 -39.67 -8.67
CA ALA A 41 -25.67 -39.97 -9.84
C ALA A 41 -26.38 -40.96 -10.81
N GLY A 42 -27.42 -41.70 -10.33
CA GLY A 42 -28.26 -42.54 -11.14
C GLY A 42 -29.23 -41.81 -12.06
N ASP A 43 -29.55 -40.54 -11.75
CA ASP A 43 -30.43 -39.71 -12.58
C ASP A 43 -29.67 -39.13 -13.79
N ASP A 44 -28.47 -38.56 -13.55
CA ASP A 44 -27.53 -38.05 -14.54
C ASP A 44 -26.15 -37.91 -13.90
N ALA A 45 -25.25 -38.82 -14.21
CA ALA A 45 -23.90 -38.86 -13.66
C ALA A 45 -23.04 -37.67 -14.14
N SER A 46 -23.21 -37.22 -15.39
CA SER A 46 -22.45 -36.10 -15.94
C SER A 46 -22.94 -34.77 -15.41
N GLY A 47 -24.25 -34.57 -15.39
CA GLY A 47 -24.89 -33.38 -14.81
C GLY A 47 -24.58 -33.23 -13.34
N MET A 48 -24.62 -34.33 -12.57
CA MET A 48 -24.24 -34.35 -11.15
C MET A 48 -22.79 -33.93 -10.95
N ALA A 49 -21.84 -34.48 -11.70
CA ALA A 49 -20.42 -34.15 -11.58
C ALA A 49 -20.14 -32.67 -11.96
N ILE A 50 -20.84 -32.12 -12.96
CA ILE A 50 -20.69 -30.71 -13.35
C ILE A 50 -21.29 -29.80 -12.28
N SER A 51 -22.53 -30.09 -11.81
CA SER A 51 -23.18 -29.27 -10.78
C SER A 51 -22.42 -29.25 -9.46
N GLU A 52 -21.85 -30.39 -9.01
CA GLU A 52 -21.02 -30.43 -7.79
C GLU A 52 -19.74 -29.60 -7.94
N ARG A 53 -19.09 -29.60 -9.10
CA ARG A 53 -17.95 -28.71 -9.36
C ARG A 53 -18.35 -27.24 -9.33
N MET A 54 -19.52 -26.89 -9.90
CA MET A 54 -20.06 -25.52 -9.85
C MET A 54 -20.39 -25.10 -8.41
N ARG A 55 -20.97 -25.97 -7.61
CA ARG A 55 -21.26 -25.70 -6.19
C ARG A 55 -19.98 -25.47 -5.38
N VAL A 56 -18.95 -26.24 -5.61
CA VAL A 56 -17.63 -25.99 -5.01
C VAL A 56 -17.08 -24.65 -5.43
N GLN A 57 -17.25 -24.28 -6.71
CA GLN A 57 -16.80 -23.00 -7.23
C GLN A 57 -17.58 -21.82 -6.63
N VAL A 58 -18.91 -21.93 -6.47
CA VAL A 58 -19.73 -20.90 -5.80
C VAL A 58 -19.25 -20.70 -4.37
N ARG A 59 -19.11 -21.77 -3.59
CA ARG A 59 -18.59 -21.66 -2.21
C ARG A 59 -17.20 -21.05 -2.14
N ALA A 60 -16.33 -21.34 -3.11
CA ALA A 60 -15.00 -20.76 -3.17
C ALA A 60 -15.07 -19.24 -3.50
N LEU A 61 -15.95 -18.84 -4.43
CA LEU A 61 -16.18 -17.42 -4.77
C LEU A 61 -16.76 -16.64 -3.59
N ASP A 62 -17.69 -17.22 -2.85
CA ASP A 62 -18.26 -16.61 -1.65
C ASP A 62 -17.18 -16.43 -0.57
N GLN A 63 -16.34 -17.44 -0.33
CA GLN A 63 -15.22 -17.33 0.61
C GLN A 63 -14.17 -16.28 0.16
N ASP A 64 -13.89 -16.19 -1.14
CA ASP A 64 -12.99 -15.18 -1.69
C ASP A 64 -13.57 -13.78 -1.53
N ASN A 65 -14.89 -13.62 -1.65
CA ASN A 65 -15.57 -12.35 -1.36
C ASN A 65 -15.44 -11.97 0.11
N ASP A 66 -15.63 -12.91 1.03
CA ASP A 66 -15.44 -12.69 2.47
C ASP A 66 -13.98 -12.30 2.79
N ASN A 67 -13.01 -12.98 2.17
CA ASN A 67 -11.60 -12.62 2.29
C ASN A 67 -11.31 -11.21 1.79
N THR A 68 -11.94 -10.82 0.67
CA THR A 68 -11.79 -9.48 0.08
C THR A 68 -12.39 -8.41 0.99
N MET A 69 -13.55 -8.66 1.60
CA MET A 69 -14.18 -7.76 2.58
C MET A 69 -13.31 -7.62 3.84
N ASN A 70 -12.77 -8.71 4.38
CA ASN A 70 -11.85 -8.70 5.52
C ASN A 70 -10.56 -7.95 5.18
N GLY A 71 -10.02 -8.13 3.96
CA GLY A 71 -8.88 -7.36 3.45
C GLY A 71 -9.18 -5.86 3.38
N SER A 72 -10.37 -5.48 2.90
CA SER A 72 -10.81 -4.09 2.87
C SER A 72 -10.93 -3.48 4.28
N ALA A 73 -11.45 -4.22 5.25
CA ALA A 73 -11.53 -3.78 6.65
C ALA A 73 -10.13 -3.55 7.27
N LEU A 74 -9.18 -4.45 6.98
CA LEU A 74 -7.79 -4.31 7.39
C LEU A 74 -7.16 -3.04 6.78
N LEU A 75 -7.38 -2.78 5.48
CA LEU A 75 -6.85 -1.60 4.81
C LEU A 75 -7.46 -0.30 5.38
N ARG A 76 -8.74 -0.27 5.72
CA ARG A 76 -9.37 0.88 6.38
C ARG A 76 -8.77 1.16 7.75
N THR A 77 -8.40 0.13 8.50
CA THR A 77 -7.71 0.30 9.79
C THR A 77 -6.33 0.91 9.59
N ALA A 78 -5.57 0.42 8.60
CA ALA A 78 -4.26 0.98 8.26
C ALA A 78 -4.38 2.43 7.75
N GLU A 79 -5.38 2.72 6.90
CA GLU A 79 -5.67 4.07 6.41
C GLU A 79 -5.95 5.03 7.55
N GLY A 80 -6.75 4.63 8.54
CA GLY A 80 -7.05 5.45 9.72
C GLY A 80 -5.78 5.82 10.51
N ALA A 81 -4.84 4.88 10.69
CA ALA A 81 -3.57 5.14 11.34
C ALA A 81 -2.70 6.13 10.53
N VAL A 82 -2.60 5.93 9.22
CA VAL A 82 -1.82 6.81 8.33
C VAL A 82 -2.45 8.20 8.24
N GLN A 83 -3.78 8.29 8.18
CA GLN A 83 -4.50 9.57 8.16
C GLN A 83 -4.27 10.38 9.45
N SER A 84 -4.29 9.72 10.61
CA SER A 84 -3.95 10.35 11.89
C SER A 84 -2.51 10.86 11.90
N THR A 85 -1.57 10.09 11.36
CA THR A 85 -0.16 10.51 11.21
C THR A 85 -0.02 11.72 10.28
N ILE A 86 -0.77 11.78 9.17
CA ILE A 86 -0.80 12.93 8.26
C ILE A 86 -1.28 14.20 8.98
N GLU A 87 -2.33 14.12 9.79
CA GLU A 87 -2.83 15.28 10.53
C GLU A 87 -1.80 15.76 11.58
N ILE A 88 -1.12 14.85 12.26
CA ILE A 88 -0.04 15.21 13.18
C ILE A 88 1.11 15.91 12.43
N LEU A 89 1.52 15.37 11.26
CA LEU A 89 2.60 15.95 10.46
C LEU A 89 2.25 17.36 9.94
N LYS A 90 1.01 17.64 9.60
CA LYS A 90 0.53 19.00 9.27
C LYS A 90 0.70 19.93 10.46
N THR A 91 0.27 19.50 11.65
CA THR A 91 0.42 20.27 12.89
C THR A 91 1.89 20.51 13.21
N LEU A 92 2.75 19.50 13.07
CA LEU A 92 4.20 19.64 13.26
C LEU A 92 4.80 20.68 12.32
N LYS A 93 4.40 20.68 11.05
CA LYS A 93 4.85 21.68 10.08
C LYS A 93 4.39 23.08 10.46
N GLU A 94 3.15 23.28 10.90
CA GLU A 94 2.65 24.54 11.40
C GLU A 94 3.45 25.05 12.61
N LYS A 95 3.78 24.17 13.55
CA LYS A 95 4.62 24.47 14.72
C LYS A 95 6.05 24.85 14.32
N ALA A 96 6.62 24.19 13.30
CA ALA A 96 7.95 24.54 12.79
C ALA A 96 7.95 25.93 12.14
N ILE A 97 6.94 26.25 11.33
CA ILE A 97 6.79 27.59 10.73
C ILE A 97 6.65 28.66 11.83
N ASN A 98 5.87 28.37 12.87
CA ASN A 98 5.75 29.26 14.01
C ASN A 98 7.10 29.45 14.73
N ALA A 99 7.82 28.36 15.04
CA ALA A 99 9.11 28.41 15.72
C ALA A 99 10.20 29.11 14.90
N ALA A 100 10.11 29.08 13.56
CA ALA A 100 11.04 29.77 12.66
C ALA A 100 10.89 31.31 12.68
N ASN A 101 9.81 31.84 13.27
CA ASN A 101 9.58 33.27 13.37
C ASN A 101 10.41 33.89 14.49
N ASP A 102 11.07 35.04 14.22
CA ASP A 102 11.88 35.78 15.18
C ASP A 102 11.07 36.53 16.24
N THR A 103 9.74 36.50 16.15
CA THR A 103 8.88 37.01 17.22
C THR A 103 8.85 36.10 18.45
N ASN A 104 9.24 34.87 18.32
CA ASN A 104 9.32 33.88 19.40
C ASN A 104 10.66 34.00 20.11
N THR A 105 10.63 33.97 21.44
CA THR A 105 11.82 33.85 22.27
C THR A 105 12.32 32.41 22.28
N ASP A 106 13.56 32.20 22.73
CA ASP A 106 14.10 30.85 22.88
C ASP A 106 13.30 30.01 23.88
N GLU A 107 12.69 30.64 24.87
CA GLU A 107 11.81 29.97 25.83
C GLU A 107 10.50 29.51 25.17
N ASP A 108 9.90 30.36 24.31
CA ASP A 108 8.71 30.00 23.55
C ASP A 108 9.02 28.82 22.60
N ARG A 109 10.17 28.84 21.92
CA ARG A 109 10.62 27.71 21.08
C ARG A 109 10.81 26.42 21.88
N ARG A 110 11.29 26.50 23.13
CA ARG A 110 11.40 25.33 24.03
C ARG A 110 10.03 24.77 24.42
N LEU A 111 9.03 25.63 24.61
CA LEU A 111 7.66 25.19 24.88
C LEU A 111 7.06 24.49 23.65
N ILE A 112 7.25 25.06 22.46
CA ILE A 112 6.86 24.45 21.19
C ILE A 112 7.55 23.10 21.01
N GLN A 113 8.86 23.00 21.34
CA GLN A 113 9.60 21.74 21.25
C GLN A 113 8.98 20.62 22.11
N LYS A 114 8.55 20.95 23.34
CA LYS A 114 7.90 19.94 24.21
C LYS A 114 6.60 19.40 23.60
N GLU A 115 5.85 20.24 22.91
CA GLU A 115 4.63 19.82 22.18
C GLU A 115 5.00 18.94 20.98
N VAL A 116 5.99 19.35 20.19
CA VAL A 116 6.51 18.61 19.05
C VAL A 116 7.01 17.23 19.46
N ASP A 117 7.77 17.13 20.56
CA ASP A 117 8.27 15.86 21.09
C ASP A 117 7.13 14.89 21.40
N ARG A 118 6.00 15.36 21.95
CA ARG A 118 4.82 14.54 22.24
C ARG A 118 4.07 14.12 20.98
N LEU A 119 4.00 15.01 20.00
CA LEU A 119 3.38 14.68 18.71
C LEU A 119 4.19 13.64 17.94
N ILE A 120 5.53 13.67 18.02
CA ILE A 120 6.39 12.64 17.44
C ILE A 120 6.18 11.29 18.13
N ASP A 121 6.06 11.25 19.46
CA ASP A 121 5.73 10.02 20.21
C ASP A 121 4.36 9.46 19.76
N GLN A 122 3.37 10.34 19.53
CA GLN A 122 2.05 9.92 19.06
C GLN A 122 2.09 9.30 17.65
N ILE A 123 3.03 9.70 16.80
CA ILE A 123 3.25 9.03 15.49
C ILE A 123 3.69 7.58 15.69
N ASP A 124 4.59 7.34 16.65
CA ASP A 124 5.05 5.99 16.95
C ASP A 124 3.92 5.12 17.53
N ASP A 125 3.07 5.71 18.40
CA ASP A 125 1.87 5.02 18.91
C ASP A 125 0.90 4.67 17.77
N ASN A 126 0.69 5.56 16.81
CA ASN A 126 -0.13 5.29 15.63
C ASN A 126 0.46 4.18 14.76
N ALA A 127 1.79 4.10 14.66
CA ALA A 127 2.46 3.05 13.90
C ALA A 127 2.28 1.65 14.54
N LEU A 128 1.99 1.57 15.83
CA LEU A 128 1.68 0.33 16.55
C LEU A 128 0.24 -0.16 16.38
N THR A 129 -0.54 0.47 15.51
CA THR A 129 -1.92 0.03 15.21
C THR A 129 -1.94 -1.39 14.68
N THR A 130 -2.79 -2.24 15.31
CA THR A 130 -2.91 -3.65 14.97
C THR A 130 -4.29 -3.99 14.42
N TYR A 131 -4.32 -4.97 13.51
CA TYR A 131 -5.54 -5.65 13.09
C TYR A 131 -5.40 -7.15 13.34
N ASN A 132 -6.26 -7.71 14.17
CA ASN A 132 -6.21 -9.11 14.58
C ASN A 132 -4.80 -9.54 15.09
N GLY A 133 -4.17 -8.69 15.92
CA GLY A 133 -2.84 -8.94 16.50
C GLY A 133 -1.66 -8.80 15.54
N LYS A 134 -1.89 -8.36 14.29
CA LYS A 134 -0.83 -8.07 13.33
C LYS A 134 -0.62 -6.56 13.24
N TYR A 135 0.62 -6.11 13.41
CA TYR A 135 1.00 -4.74 13.13
C TYR A 135 0.90 -4.48 11.62
N LEU A 136 0.46 -3.29 11.25
CA LEU A 136 0.23 -2.95 9.85
C LEU A 136 1.29 -1.99 9.30
N VAL A 137 1.55 -0.89 10.00
CA VAL A 137 2.35 0.24 9.49
C VAL A 137 3.66 0.45 10.26
N ASP A 138 4.13 -0.55 10.98
CA ASP A 138 5.40 -0.56 11.74
C ASP A 138 6.63 -0.99 10.91
N GLY A 139 6.45 -1.20 9.60
CA GLY A 139 7.49 -1.71 8.70
C GLY A 139 7.63 -3.23 8.68
N SER A 140 6.94 -3.98 9.55
CA SER A 140 6.97 -5.46 9.55
C SER A 140 6.32 -6.08 8.31
N LYS A 141 5.46 -5.33 7.61
CA LYS A 141 4.72 -5.73 6.40
C LYS A 141 5.21 -4.99 5.16
N ASN A 142 6.49 -4.61 5.17
CA ASN A 142 7.11 -3.95 4.03
C ASN A 142 7.22 -4.89 2.82
N GLY A 143 7.26 -4.31 1.62
CA GLY A 143 7.56 -5.03 0.40
C GLY A 143 9.03 -5.44 0.30
N LEU A 144 9.40 -6.03 -0.82
CA LEU A 144 10.79 -6.36 -1.12
C LEU A 144 11.60 -5.08 -1.28
N VAL A 145 12.67 -4.93 -0.49
CA VAL A 145 13.64 -3.84 -0.59
C VAL A 145 15.03 -4.45 -0.75
N ILE A 146 15.57 -4.37 -1.96
CA ILE A 146 16.92 -4.80 -2.31
C ILE A 146 17.84 -3.57 -2.30
N GLY A 147 17.42 -2.49 -2.97
CA GLY A 147 18.14 -1.24 -3.09
C GLY A 147 19.50 -1.39 -3.79
N GLU A 148 20.50 -0.66 -3.31
CA GLU A 148 21.87 -0.67 -3.81
C GLU A 148 22.70 -1.71 -3.05
N GLY A 149 22.76 -2.96 -3.53
CA GLY A 149 23.39 -4.07 -2.83
C GLY A 149 22.56 -4.54 -1.62
N ASP A 150 23.22 -5.17 -0.64
CA ASP A 150 22.53 -5.77 0.52
C ASP A 150 22.11 -4.76 1.61
N GLY A 151 22.32 -3.45 1.37
CA GLY A 151 22.16 -2.40 2.39
C GLY A 151 20.80 -1.69 2.42
N GLY A 152 19.91 -1.97 1.49
CA GLY A 152 18.66 -1.21 1.32
C GLY A 152 18.83 0.03 0.43
N THR A 153 17.95 1.02 0.56
CA THR A 153 17.99 2.25 -0.25
C THR A 153 18.63 3.41 0.52
N ARG A 154 19.19 4.37 -0.23
CA ARG A 154 19.77 5.62 0.30
C ARG A 154 18.79 6.76 0.12
N SER A 155 18.68 7.67 1.10
CA SER A 155 17.95 8.92 0.90
C SER A 155 18.65 9.73 -0.18
N THR A 156 17.94 10.08 -1.24
CA THR A 156 18.46 10.84 -2.38
C THR A 156 17.54 12.02 -2.66
N TYR A 157 18.12 13.19 -2.76
CA TYR A 157 17.46 14.46 -3.04
C TYR A 157 17.97 15.02 -4.35
N ALA A 158 17.07 15.47 -5.20
CA ALA A 158 17.42 16.12 -6.47
C ALA A 158 16.82 17.52 -6.54
N ASN A 159 17.62 18.47 -6.99
CA ASN A 159 17.17 19.82 -7.34
C ASN A 159 17.05 19.92 -8.86
N MET A 160 15.82 20.03 -9.33
CA MET A 160 15.48 20.13 -10.75
C MET A 160 15.25 21.57 -11.21
N SER A 161 15.37 22.56 -10.33
CA SER A 161 15.16 23.97 -10.62
C SER A 161 16.41 24.69 -11.13
N LEU A 162 17.60 24.03 -11.02
CA LEU A 162 18.86 24.51 -11.56
C LEU A 162 19.02 24.14 -13.03
N ALA A 163 19.84 24.92 -13.76
CA ALA A 163 20.14 24.69 -15.17
C ALA A 163 20.82 23.34 -15.43
N GLU A 164 20.60 22.77 -16.60
CA GLU A 164 21.10 21.44 -16.99
C GLU A 164 22.61 21.35 -17.08
N ASP A 165 23.27 22.46 -17.39
CA ASP A 165 24.72 22.60 -17.49
C ASP A 165 25.39 22.86 -16.13
N THR A 166 24.64 22.95 -15.07
CA THR A 166 25.15 23.15 -13.72
C THR A 166 25.99 21.97 -13.29
N GLY A 167 27.31 22.09 -13.34
CA GLY A 167 28.25 21.04 -12.93
C GLY A 167 28.87 21.30 -11.56
N LEU A 168 29.60 20.32 -11.04
CA LEU A 168 30.35 20.44 -9.77
C LEU A 168 31.34 21.58 -9.73
N ALA A 169 31.98 21.87 -10.87
CA ALA A 169 32.97 22.92 -11.01
C ALA A 169 32.33 24.31 -11.25
N THR A 170 31.00 24.39 -11.46
CA THR A 170 30.32 25.66 -11.65
C THR A 170 30.43 26.49 -10.38
N GLU A 171 30.85 27.75 -10.52
CA GLU A 171 30.92 28.70 -9.41
C GLU A 171 29.49 29.11 -8.98
N LEU A 172 29.28 29.32 -7.70
CA LEU A 172 27.97 29.70 -7.15
C LEU A 172 27.46 31.02 -7.75
N VAL A 173 28.36 31.90 -8.14
CA VAL A 173 28.04 33.19 -8.78
C VAL A 173 27.55 33.06 -10.22
N GLU A 174 27.83 31.92 -10.89
CA GLU A 174 27.42 31.61 -12.26
C GLU A 174 26.17 30.73 -12.34
N LEU A 175 25.55 30.45 -11.21
CA LEU A 175 24.38 29.59 -11.16
C LEU A 175 23.19 30.18 -11.91
N LYS A 176 22.53 29.34 -12.70
CA LYS A 176 21.35 29.68 -13.50
C LYS A 176 20.16 28.83 -13.10
N ARG A 177 18.98 29.39 -13.29
CA ARG A 177 17.73 28.64 -13.24
C ARG A 177 17.58 27.72 -14.44
N ARG A 178 16.67 26.77 -14.37
CA ARG A 178 16.33 25.85 -15.48
C ARG A 178 15.92 26.59 -16.77
N ASP A 179 15.40 27.80 -16.66
CA ASP A 179 15.03 28.68 -17.77
C ASP A 179 16.23 29.43 -18.38
N GLY A 180 17.44 29.27 -17.85
CA GLY A 180 18.67 29.92 -18.29
C GLY A 180 18.93 31.30 -17.70
N ASN A 181 18.05 31.83 -16.84
CA ASN A 181 18.27 33.12 -16.17
C ASN A 181 19.27 32.99 -15.02
N ASP A 182 20.16 33.95 -14.87
CA ASP A 182 21.12 33.98 -13.78
C ASP A 182 20.41 34.17 -12.44
N LEU A 183 20.88 33.47 -11.40
CA LEU A 183 20.36 33.59 -10.03
C LEU A 183 20.79 34.89 -9.35
N GLY A 184 21.82 35.58 -9.87
CA GLY A 184 22.30 36.85 -9.35
C GLY A 184 22.99 36.75 -7.98
N ILE A 185 23.65 35.63 -7.70
CA ILE A 185 24.47 35.47 -6.50
C ILE A 185 25.75 36.27 -6.64
N HIS A 186 26.17 36.98 -5.60
CA HIS A 186 27.36 37.79 -5.61
C HIS A 186 28.46 37.17 -4.77
N SER A 187 29.73 37.39 -5.17
CA SER A 187 30.87 36.82 -4.46
C SER A 187 31.01 37.28 -2.99
N SER A 188 30.35 38.41 -2.62
CA SER A 188 30.30 38.92 -1.26
C SER A 188 29.18 38.32 -0.40
N ASP A 189 28.30 37.51 -0.99
CA ASP A 189 27.18 36.89 -0.29
C ASP A 189 27.68 35.80 0.66
N THR A 190 26.80 35.39 1.57
CA THR A 190 27.03 34.27 2.48
C THR A 190 26.03 33.18 2.15
N ILE A 191 26.47 31.93 2.02
CA ILE A 191 25.61 30.77 1.92
C ILE A 191 25.67 29.96 3.20
N THR A 192 24.49 29.62 3.74
CA THR A 192 24.36 28.75 4.91
C THR A 192 23.59 27.50 4.49
N ALA A 193 24.16 26.34 4.71
CA ALA A 193 23.50 25.06 4.50
C ALA A 193 23.07 24.47 5.85
N SER A 194 21.85 23.97 5.94
CA SER A 194 21.38 23.24 7.13
C SER A 194 20.77 21.91 6.69
N TRP A 195 20.97 20.88 7.47
CA TRP A 195 20.42 19.53 7.22
C TRP A 195 20.20 18.80 8.54
N VAL A 196 19.33 17.80 8.51
CA VAL A 196 19.01 16.97 9.66
C VAL A 196 19.44 15.55 9.40
N ARG A 197 20.11 14.92 10.37
CA ARG A 197 20.40 13.50 10.38
C ARG A 197 20.16 12.95 11.80
N ASN A 198 19.38 11.86 11.88
CA ASN A 198 19.05 11.22 13.16
C ASN A 198 18.50 12.20 14.22
N GLY A 199 17.66 13.15 13.81
CA GLY A 199 17.09 14.16 14.69
C GLY A 199 18.03 15.33 15.03
N VAL A 200 19.32 15.25 14.69
CA VAL A 200 20.30 16.31 14.95
C VAL A 200 20.37 17.26 13.76
N THR A 201 20.26 18.56 14.02
CA THR A 201 20.38 19.61 12.99
C THR A 201 21.82 20.13 12.95
N TYR A 202 22.42 20.04 11.78
CA TYR A 202 23.73 20.57 11.45
C TYR A 202 23.59 21.82 10.61
N THR A 203 24.49 22.78 10.82
CA THR A 203 24.56 24.01 10.03
C THR A 203 26.02 24.32 9.71
N GLY A 204 26.27 24.66 8.46
CA GLY A 204 27.58 25.13 7.99
C GLY A 204 27.42 26.36 7.12
N SER A 205 28.35 27.30 7.18
CA SER A 205 28.30 28.54 6.40
C SER A 205 29.62 28.82 5.69
N ILE A 206 29.52 29.42 4.51
CA ILE A 206 30.65 29.98 3.77
C ILE A 206 30.43 31.46 3.62
N SER A 207 31.35 32.26 4.12
CA SER A 207 31.30 33.73 4.05
C SER A 207 32.70 34.29 3.90
N PRO A 208 32.98 35.10 2.86
CA PRO A 208 32.17 35.30 1.65
C PRO A 208 32.19 34.09 0.73
N ILE A 209 31.19 33.99 -0.19
CA ILE A 209 31.10 32.91 -1.19
C ILE A 209 32.36 32.89 -2.09
N GLY A 210 32.83 34.07 -2.48
CA GLY A 210 34.02 34.21 -3.34
C GLY A 210 33.86 33.43 -4.66
N ASN A 211 34.86 32.63 -5.01
CA ASN A 211 34.83 31.71 -6.15
C ASN A 211 34.49 30.28 -5.71
N THR A 212 33.67 30.13 -4.71
CA THR A 212 33.23 28.81 -4.24
C THR A 212 32.38 28.13 -5.31
N THR A 213 32.73 26.90 -5.62
CA THR A 213 31.99 26.04 -6.56
C THR A 213 30.86 25.29 -5.83
N ILE A 214 29.98 24.66 -6.60
CA ILE A 214 28.97 23.75 -6.08
C ILE A 214 29.60 22.65 -5.22
N THR A 215 30.77 22.14 -5.61
CA THR A 215 31.54 21.20 -4.78
C THR A 215 31.84 21.77 -3.41
N GLY A 216 32.23 23.04 -3.31
CA GLY A 216 32.47 23.71 -2.02
C GLY A 216 31.20 23.78 -1.16
N MET A 217 30.08 24.12 -1.77
CA MET A 217 28.78 24.18 -1.11
C MET A 217 28.34 22.79 -0.60
N ILE A 218 28.43 21.78 -1.45
CA ILE A 218 28.06 20.41 -1.09
C ILE A 218 29.01 19.83 -0.03
N ASN A 219 30.29 20.17 -0.07
CA ASN A 219 31.28 19.72 0.91
C ASN A 219 30.92 20.13 2.35
N ILE A 220 30.14 21.20 2.55
CA ILE A 220 29.59 21.52 3.87
C ILE A 220 28.77 20.33 4.40
N ILE A 221 27.92 19.73 3.56
CA ILE A 221 27.06 18.61 3.92
C ILE A 221 27.83 17.27 3.84
N THR A 222 28.65 17.07 2.79
CA THR A 222 29.36 15.80 2.53
C THR A 222 30.50 15.55 3.51
N ALA A 223 31.12 16.59 4.04
CA ALA A 223 32.18 16.44 5.06
C ALA A 223 31.75 15.67 6.30
N THR A 224 30.46 15.56 6.50
CA THR A 224 29.91 14.87 7.66
C THR A 224 29.12 13.61 7.32
N HIS A 225 28.26 13.60 6.30
CA HIS A 225 27.29 12.48 6.22
C HIS A 225 26.60 12.29 4.87
N ALA A 226 26.78 13.13 3.87
CA ALA A 226 26.16 12.98 2.58
C ALA A 226 27.20 12.73 1.49
N GLY A 227 26.88 11.84 0.58
CA GLY A 227 27.61 11.65 -0.66
C GLY A 227 27.00 12.49 -1.77
N TYR A 228 27.73 12.63 -2.87
CA TYR A 228 27.28 13.29 -4.07
C TYR A 228 27.17 12.29 -5.22
N MET A 229 26.10 12.35 -6.02
CA MET A 229 25.96 11.51 -7.21
C MET A 229 26.36 12.20 -8.52
N GLY A 230 26.46 13.49 -8.55
CA GLY A 230 26.82 14.23 -9.76
C GLY A 230 25.62 14.99 -10.37
N ASN A 231 25.90 15.71 -11.43
CA ASN A 231 24.90 16.31 -12.27
C ASN A 231 24.54 15.30 -13.39
N THR A 232 23.62 14.39 -13.09
CA THR A 232 23.21 13.32 -14.00
C THR A 232 21.70 13.27 -14.07
N ALA A 233 21.16 12.67 -15.15
CA ALA A 233 19.74 12.40 -15.23
C ALA A 233 19.30 11.29 -14.27
N MET A 234 20.22 10.42 -13.83
CA MET A 234 20.01 9.40 -12.83
C MET A 234 20.01 10.04 -11.43
N VAL A 235 18.89 9.97 -10.73
CA VAL A 235 18.66 10.61 -9.43
C VAL A 235 18.55 9.62 -8.28
N GLY A 236 18.94 8.36 -8.51
CA GLY A 236 18.97 7.35 -7.44
C GLY A 236 18.72 5.94 -7.93
N ILE A 237 18.65 5.02 -6.97
CA ILE A 237 18.28 3.61 -7.18
C ILE A 237 17.09 3.31 -6.29
N ASP A 238 16.02 2.75 -6.87
CA ASP A 238 14.79 2.43 -6.17
C ASP A 238 14.91 1.19 -5.25
N GLU A 239 13.82 0.85 -4.58
CA GLU A 239 13.71 -0.30 -3.69
C GLU A 239 13.96 -1.65 -4.40
N TYR A 240 13.77 -1.71 -5.72
CA TYR A 240 13.99 -2.91 -6.54
C TYR A 240 15.39 -2.98 -7.18
N GLY A 241 16.27 -2.03 -6.88
CA GLY A 241 17.60 -1.95 -7.48
C GLY A 241 17.62 -1.36 -8.88
N LYS A 242 16.55 -0.67 -9.33
CA LYS A 242 16.48 0.00 -10.62
C LYS A 242 16.89 1.45 -10.50
N GLU A 243 17.56 1.94 -11.53
CA GLU A 243 17.91 3.35 -11.65
C GLU A 243 16.66 4.22 -11.83
N VAL A 244 16.57 5.26 -11.01
CA VAL A 244 15.53 6.30 -11.09
C VAL A 244 16.10 7.49 -11.84
N TYR A 245 15.35 7.98 -12.82
CA TYR A 245 15.73 9.12 -13.65
C TYR A 245 14.81 10.31 -13.37
N THR A 246 15.30 11.51 -13.67
CA THR A 246 14.46 12.71 -13.67
C THR A 246 13.30 12.57 -14.65
N PRO A 247 12.13 13.18 -14.39
CA PRO A 247 10.94 13.06 -15.25
C PRO A 247 11.18 13.55 -16.69
N ASP A 248 12.08 14.51 -16.87
CA ASP A 248 12.46 15.08 -18.17
C ASP A 248 13.72 14.43 -18.78
N ASN A 249 14.28 13.41 -18.08
CA ASN A 249 15.52 12.73 -18.43
C ASN A 249 16.73 13.67 -18.63
N LYS A 250 16.74 14.80 -17.91
CA LYS A 250 17.80 15.80 -17.96
C LYS A 250 18.59 15.83 -16.66
N PRO A 251 19.87 16.24 -16.69
CA PRO A 251 20.68 16.32 -15.48
C PRO A 251 20.07 17.18 -14.38
N ALA A 252 20.24 16.76 -13.14
CA ALA A 252 19.84 17.47 -11.93
C ALA A 252 20.92 17.35 -10.86
N LEU A 253 21.03 18.37 -10.01
CA LEU A 253 21.94 18.34 -8.87
C LEU A 253 21.40 17.38 -7.83
N THR A 254 22.13 16.28 -7.54
CA THR A 254 21.68 15.23 -6.61
C THR A 254 22.59 15.11 -5.40
N ILE A 255 21.97 15.06 -4.23
CA ILE A 255 22.62 14.81 -2.94
C ILE A 255 22.05 13.51 -2.38
N ARG A 256 22.91 12.58 -1.97
CA ARG A 256 22.46 11.31 -1.37
C ARG A 256 23.16 11.06 -0.04
N SER A 257 22.59 10.20 0.81
CA SER A 257 23.27 9.73 2.01
C SER A 257 24.49 8.87 1.66
N THR A 258 25.51 8.90 2.51
CA THR A 258 26.76 8.12 2.32
C THR A 258 26.47 6.62 2.35
N ASP A 259 25.63 6.19 3.27
CA ASP A 259 25.27 4.80 3.47
C ASP A 259 23.75 4.58 3.30
N ALA A 260 23.37 3.33 3.03
CA ALA A 260 21.98 2.95 2.88
C ALA A 260 21.31 2.73 4.27
N GLY A 261 19.99 2.67 4.25
CA GLY A 261 19.17 2.39 5.42
C GLY A 261 18.69 3.64 6.17
N ILE A 262 17.66 3.43 6.99
CA ILE A 262 17.00 4.49 7.76
C ILE A 262 17.96 5.20 8.72
N GLU A 263 18.92 4.48 9.29
CA GLU A 263 19.92 5.04 10.23
C GLU A 263 20.80 6.13 9.59
N ASN A 264 20.98 6.07 8.28
CA ASN A 264 21.85 6.97 7.54
C ASN A 264 21.07 8.03 6.75
N GLN A 265 19.76 8.13 7.00
CA GLN A 265 18.91 9.08 6.32
C GLN A 265 19.34 10.51 6.62
N VAL A 266 19.56 11.29 5.57
CA VAL A 266 19.70 12.75 5.63
C VAL A 266 18.36 13.34 5.23
N SER A 267 17.89 14.36 5.93
CA SER A 267 16.63 15.02 5.66
C SER A 267 16.73 16.53 5.89
N GLY A 268 15.71 17.28 5.45
CA GLY A 268 15.60 18.71 5.73
C GLY A 268 16.74 19.57 5.17
N ILE A 269 17.32 19.18 4.02
CA ILE A 269 18.39 19.97 3.40
C ILE A 269 17.84 21.34 3.00
N THR A 270 18.48 22.42 3.46
CA THR A 270 18.15 23.80 3.12
C THR A 270 19.41 24.60 2.82
N PHE A 271 19.31 25.53 1.88
CA PHE A 271 20.35 26.48 1.56
C PHE A 271 19.79 27.91 1.65
N ALA A 272 20.38 28.73 2.48
CA ALA A 272 20.02 30.13 2.64
C ALA A 272 21.16 31.03 2.16
N VAL A 273 20.89 31.86 1.18
CA VAL A 273 21.82 32.90 0.72
C VAL A 273 21.39 34.23 1.27
N THR A 274 22.35 34.92 1.91
CA THR A 274 22.19 36.29 2.42
C THR A 274 23.22 37.18 1.78
N ASP A 275 22.84 38.46 1.56
CA ASP A 275 23.79 39.47 1.08
C ASP A 275 24.82 39.84 2.18
N ASN A 276 25.80 40.63 1.85
CA ASN A 276 26.82 41.13 2.78
C ASN A 276 26.26 42.07 3.89
N ARG A 277 24.96 42.40 3.82
CA ARG A 277 24.23 43.20 4.83
C ARG A 277 23.29 42.34 5.69
N GLY A 278 23.24 41.03 5.42
CA GLY A 278 22.39 40.12 6.15
C GLY A 278 20.95 39.98 5.62
N HIS A 279 20.61 40.58 4.45
CA HIS A 279 19.27 40.43 3.88
C HIS A 279 19.17 39.12 3.13
N MET A 280 18.08 38.40 3.33
CA MET A 280 17.76 37.16 2.64
C MET A 280 17.48 37.38 1.17
N ARG A 281 18.10 36.57 0.30
CA ARG A 281 17.83 36.53 -1.15
C ARG A 281 16.75 35.51 -1.45
N ASN A 282 15.49 35.85 -1.23
CA ASN A 282 14.35 34.92 -1.29
C ASN A 282 14.21 34.25 -2.65
N GLU A 283 14.50 34.93 -3.76
CA GLU A 283 14.42 34.34 -5.10
C GLU A 283 15.48 33.28 -5.35
N VAL A 284 16.69 33.49 -4.81
CA VAL A 284 17.80 32.53 -4.90
C VAL A 284 17.51 31.32 -4.01
N ASN A 285 17.06 31.59 -2.78
CA ASN A 285 16.75 30.55 -1.80
C ASN A 285 15.62 29.64 -2.30
N ALA A 286 14.60 30.18 -2.95
CA ALA A 286 13.51 29.37 -3.51
C ALA A 286 13.98 28.37 -4.57
N VAL A 287 15.05 28.68 -5.31
CA VAL A 287 15.62 27.75 -6.31
C VAL A 287 16.59 26.77 -5.66
N LEU A 288 17.42 27.24 -4.73
CA LEU A 288 18.40 26.38 -4.05
C LEU A 288 17.74 25.41 -3.07
N ASP A 289 16.60 25.77 -2.49
CA ASP A 289 15.86 24.92 -1.52
C ASP A 289 14.92 23.92 -2.20
N ASP A 290 14.75 23.94 -3.53
CA ASP A 290 13.87 22.99 -4.25
C ASP A 290 14.49 21.60 -4.38
N PHE A 291 15.01 21.07 -3.25
CA PHE A 291 15.45 19.69 -3.15
C PHE A 291 14.28 18.78 -2.83
N ARG A 292 13.97 17.87 -3.73
CA ARG A 292 12.90 16.89 -3.56
C ARG A 292 13.50 15.50 -3.33
N GLU A 293 12.93 14.77 -2.38
CA GLU A 293 13.32 13.38 -2.15
C GLU A 293 12.87 12.52 -3.34
N THR A 294 13.83 11.94 -4.05
CA THR A 294 13.61 11.06 -5.21
C THR A 294 13.63 9.60 -4.84
N VAL A 295 14.47 9.23 -3.87
CA VAL A 295 14.54 7.88 -3.31
C VAL A 295 14.53 7.99 -1.79
N ARG A 296 13.72 7.19 -1.14
CA ARG A 296 13.61 7.11 0.33
C ARG A 296 14.64 6.17 0.89
N ALA A 297 15.16 6.49 2.07
CA ALA A 297 15.92 5.53 2.84
C ALA A 297 15.01 4.44 3.38
N GLN A 298 15.34 3.19 3.09
CA GLN A 298 14.66 2.01 3.62
C GLN A 298 15.70 0.96 3.99
N ASN A 299 15.44 0.24 5.08
CA ASN A 299 16.25 -0.91 5.43
C ASN A 299 15.95 -2.07 4.47
N PRO A 300 16.92 -2.97 4.22
CA PRO A 300 16.67 -4.15 3.40
C PRO A 300 15.53 -4.97 4.01
N SER A 301 14.62 -5.43 3.17
CA SER A 301 13.46 -6.21 3.58
C SER A 301 13.22 -7.33 2.59
N GLU A 302 12.99 -8.54 3.11
CA GLU A 302 12.37 -9.61 2.34
C GLU A 302 10.91 -9.23 2.06
N ASP A 303 10.30 -9.85 1.04
CA ASP A 303 8.90 -9.61 0.68
C ASP A 303 7.94 -10.10 1.78
N ASN A 304 7.72 -9.28 2.80
CA ASN A 304 6.83 -9.52 3.93
C ASN A 304 5.40 -8.95 3.70
N ALA A 305 5.10 -8.53 2.48
CA ALA A 305 3.81 -7.96 2.11
C ALA A 305 2.65 -8.91 2.47
N LEU A 306 1.54 -8.34 2.88
CA LEU A 306 0.33 -9.10 3.18
C LEU A 306 -0.28 -9.66 1.90
N THR A 307 -0.50 -10.97 1.90
CA THR A 307 -1.11 -11.68 0.78
C THR A 307 -2.59 -11.91 1.09
N LEU A 308 -3.47 -11.31 0.30
CA LEU A 308 -4.92 -11.48 0.39
C LEU A 308 -5.37 -12.39 -0.74
N GLN A 309 -5.82 -13.60 -0.41
CA GLN A 309 -6.35 -14.54 -1.41
C GLN A 309 -7.72 -14.02 -1.88
N THR A 310 -7.83 -13.74 -3.17
CA THR A 310 -9.01 -13.14 -3.80
C THR A 310 -9.49 -13.92 -5.02
N GLY A 311 -9.01 -15.13 -5.22
CA GLY A 311 -9.39 -15.99 -6.32
C GLY A 311 -9.41 -17.46 -5.94
N THR A 312 -10.27 -18.22 -6.62
CA THR A 312 -10.56 -19.65 -6.35
C THR A 312 -9.40 -20.60 -6.62
N ARG A 313 -8.30 -20.12 -7.22
CA ARG A 313 -7.12 -20.94 -7.54
C ARG A 313 -5.92 -20.52 -6.71
N ALA A 314 -4.98 -21.44 -6.52
CA ALA A 314 -3.72 -21.16 -5.86
C ALA A 314 -2.98 -19.99 -6.53
N ASN A 315 -2.37 -19.11 -5.72
CA ASN A 315 -1.61 -17.94 -6.15
C ASN A 315 -2.43 -16.81 -6.83
N GLN A 316 -3.76 -16.85 -6.76
CA GLN A 316 -4.62 -15.75 -7.17
C GLN A 316 -4.85 -14.82 -5.98
N ALA A 317 -3.82 -14.05 -5.64
CA ALA A 317 -3.84 -13.18 -4.47
C ALA A 317 -3.42 -11.76 -4.83
N ILE A 318 -3.90 -10.80 -4.06
CA ILE A 318 -3.45 -9.41 -4.09
C ILE A 318 -2.45 -9.24 -2.96
N LYS A 319 -1.23 -8.81 -3.30
CA LYS A 319 -0.23 -8.41 -2.32
C LYS A 319 -0.38 -6.93 -2.00
N VAL A 320 -0.33 -6.60 -0.71
CA VAL A 320 -0.35 -5.23 -0.20
C VAL A 320 0.81 -5.07 0.76
N SER A 321 1.69 -4.12 0.48
CA SER A 321 2.81 -3.76 1.34
C SER A 321 2.50 -2.46 2.09
N PHE A 322 3.04 -2.36 3.29
CA PHE A 322 2.98 -1.15 4.11
C PHE A 322 4.41 -0.73 4.44
N THR A 323 4.76 0.50 4.08
CA THR A 323 6.04 1.08 4.46
C THR A 323 6.05 1.42 5.94
N ASP A 324 7.23 1.50 6.52
CA ASP A 324 7.42 1.89 7.91
C ASP A 324 7.00 3.36 8.12
N MET A 325 6.00 3.59 8.98
CA MET A 325 5.46 4.89 9.33
C MET A 325 5.91 5.38 10.70
N ARG A 326 6.87 4.70 11.33
CA ARG A 326 7.44 5.18 12.59
C ARG A 326 8.21 6.49 12.38
N SER A 327 8.31 7.26 13.43
CA SER A 327 8.98 8.57 13.43
C SER A 327 10.43 8.49 12.91
N ALA A 328 11.15 7.43 13.22
CA ALA A 328 12.50 7.17 12.72
C ALA A 328 12.54 6.99 11.19
N ALA A 329 11.62 6.21 10.62
CA ALA A 329 11.54 5.99 9.17
C ALA A 329 11.09 7.25 8.41
N LEU A 330 10.29 8.08 9.06
CA LEU A 330 9.88 9.39 8.54
C LEU A 330 11.00 10.45 8.63
N GLY A 331 12.10 10.17 9.36
CA GLY A 331 13.23 11.08 9.53
C GLY A 331 13.05 12.10 10.65
N LEU A 332 12.08 11.88 11.56
CA LEU A 332 11.75 12.78 12.67
C LEU A 332 12.53 12.49 13.93
N GLN A 333 13.09 11.29 14.04
CA GLN A 333 13.79 10.80 15.21
C GLN A 333 14.97 9.93 14.83
N SER A 334 15.95 9.80 15.73
CA SER A 334 17.04 8.83 15.60
C SER A 334 16.50 7.39 15.65
N TYR A 335 16.98 6.53 14.76
CA TYR A 335 16.60 5.12 14.71
C TYR A 335 16.94 4.38 16.02
N THR A 336 18.08 4.71 16.63
CA THR A 336 18.54 4.07 17.89
C THR A 336 17.90 4.66 19.14
N GLY A 337 17.09 5.73 19.03
CA GLY A 337 16.56 6.48 20.18
C GLY A 337 17.63 7.26 20.98
N GLN A 338 18.89 7.20 20.56
CA GLN A 338 20.03 7.91 21.13
C GLN A 338 20.39 9.05 20.17
N GLY A 339 20.78 10.20 20.71
CA GLY A 339 21.37 11.25 19.89
C GLY A 339 22.63 10.72 19.20
N TRP A 340 22.85 11.11 17.94
CA TRP A 340 24.02 10.71 17.17
C TRP A 340 25.30 11.25 17.85
N ASP A 341 26.28 10.37 18.10
CA ASP A 341 27.62 10.79 18.50
C ASP A 341 28.35 11.33 17.25
N HIS A 342 28.55 12.63 17.20
CA HIS A 342 29.05 13.32 16.03
C HIS A 342 30.55 13.21 15.83
N GLY A 343 31.29 12.58 16.76
CA GLY A 343 32.75 12.60 16.71
C GLY A 343 33.29 14.04 16.61
N THR A 344 34.47 14.20 15.97
CA THR A 344 35.03 15.54 15.71
C THR A 344 34.48 16.12 14.45
N LEU A 345 33.67 17.16 14.58
CA LEU A 345 33.10 17.88 13.40
C LEU A 345 34.19 18.63 12.64
N PRO A 346 34.12 18.67 11.32
CA PRO A 346 34.98 19.54 10.49
C PRO A 346 34.83 21.01 10.86
N ALA A 347 35.88 21.81 10.60
CA ALA A 347 35.85 23.23 10.88
C ALA A 347 34.74 23.94 10.07
N GLY A 348 33.99 24.80 10.74
CA GLY A 348 32.87 25.57 10.12
C GLY A 348 31.51 24.89 10.18
N ILE A 349 31.40 23.67 10.72
CA ILE A 349 30.12 23.02 10.97
C ILE A 349 29.78 23.05 12.44
N THR A 350 28.56 23.47 12.77
CA THR A 350 28.05 23.55 14.13
C THR A 350 26.75 22.73 14.26
N VAL A 351 26.55 22.15 15.45
CA VAL A 351 25.28 21.52 15.82
C VAL A 351 24.40 22.61 16.40
N VAL A 352 23.27 22.84 15.78
CA VAL A 352 22.32 23.89 16.19
C VAL A 352 21.19 23.31 17.04
N GLY A 353 20.93 22.01 16.92
CA GLY A 353 19.97 21.26 17.72
C GLY A 353 20.44 19.83 17.93
N GLY A 354 20.76 19.47 19.18
CA GLY A 354 21.20 18.12 19.56
C GLY A 354 20.10 17.41 20.35
N GLY A 355 19.71 16.22 19.89
CA GLY A 355 18.71 15.37 20.56
C GLY A 355 18.31 14.20 19.70
N PRO A 356 17.57 13.21 20.24
CA PRO A 356 17.10 12.08 19.46
C PRO A 356 15.96 12.44 18.48
N LYS A 357 15.32 13.59 18.67
CA LYS A 357 14.19 14.09 17.86
C LYS A 357 14.55 15.40 17.16
N VAL A 358 13.89 15.70 16.07
CA VAL A 358 14.04 16.96 15.33
C VAL A 358 13.81 18.16 16.26
N GLN A 359 14.73 19.11 16.23
CA GLN A 359 14.77 20.26 17.15
C GLN A 359 14.23 21.52 16.46
N LEU A 360 13.51 22.33 17.25
CA LEU A 360 12.98 23.65 16.86
C LEU A 360 13.47 24.77 17.81
N THR A 361 14.49 24.49 18.61
CA THR A 361 14.96 25.38 19.68
C THR A 361 15.67 26.63 19.14
N THR A 362 16.12 26.60 17.88
CA THR A 362 16.71 27.74 17.19
C THR A 362 15.96 28.00 15.88
N ARG A 363 16.09 29.20 15.33
CA ARG A 363 15.48 29.58 14.05
C ARG A 363 15.98 28.68 12.90
N GLU A 364 17.28 28.44 12.85
CA GLU A 364 17.93 27.63 11.81
C GLU A 364 17.45 26.15 11.88
N ALA A 365 17.37 25.60 13.09
CA ALA A 365 16.82 24.25 13.29
C ALA A 365 15.34 24.19 12.91
N ALA A 366 14.56 25.19 13.24
CA ALA A 366 13.14 25.25 12.86
C ALA A 366 12.95 25.33 11.34
N ASN A 367 13.80 26.09 10.63
CA ASN A 367 13.77 26.16 9.16
C ASN A 367 14.09 24.79 8.51
N ALA A 368 15.13 24.11 8.98
CA ALA A 368 15.46 22.74 8.51
C ALA A 368 14.32 21.77 8.80
N ALA A 369 13.69 21.87 9.98
CA ALA A 369 12.57 21.03 10.38
C ALA A 369 11.33 21.18 9.48
N ILE A 370 11.08 22.35 8.90
CA ILE A 370 9.97 22.57 7.95
C ILE A 370 10.08 21.58 6.78
N ASN A 371 11.29 21.45 6.20
CA ASN A 371 11.52 20.54 5.08
C ASN A 371 11.48 19.07 5.51
N VAL A 372 11.96 18.73 6.73
CA VAL A 372 11.81 17.39 7.30
C VAL A 372 10.35 16.99 7.40
N PHE A 373 9.51 17.84 8.00
CA PHE A 373 8.08 17.57 8.13
C PHE A 373 7.36 17.54 6.79
N GLN A 374 7.79 18.36 5.82
CA GLN A 374 7.25 18.30 4.46
C GLN A 374 7.55 16.96 3.78
N ASN A 375 8.79 16.47 3.89
CA ASN A 375 9.20 15.18 3.32
C ASN A 375 8.47 14.02 4.02
N ALA A 376 8.34 14.05 5.34
CA ALA A 376 7.57 13.08 6.10
C ALA A 376 6.08 13.07 5.69
N LEU A 377 5.49 14.25 5.46
CA LEU A 377 4.12 14.40 4.99
C LEU A 377 3.93 13.76 3.59
N ILE A 378 4.88 13.96 2.68
CA ILE A 378 4.87 13.35 1.34
C ILE A 378 4.92 11.81 1.48
N LYS A 379 5.83 11.28 2.31
CA LYS A 379 5.95 9.84 2.58
C LYS A 379 4.62 9.24 3.09
N ALA A 380 4.02 9.88 4.08
CA ALA A 380 2.75 9.42 4.65
C ALA A 380 1.59 9.52 3.64
N THR A 381 1.56 10.58 2.82
CA THR A 381 0.54 10.74 1.78
C THR A 381 0.65 9.68 0.69
N ASP A 382 1.88 9.36 0.25
CA ASP A 382 2.10 8.29 -0.74
C ASP A 382 1.65 6.92 -0.21
N GLN A 383 1.89 6.64 1.08
CA GLN A 383 1.37 5.42 1.70
C GLN A 383 -0.16 5.41 1.73
N ALA A 384 -0.80 6.54 2.04
CA ALA A 384 -2.26 6.65 2.00
C ALA A 384 -2.82 6.42 0.58
N VAL A 385 -2.15 6.96 -0.45
CA VAL A 385 -2.50 6.72 -1.86
C VAL A 385 -2.37 5.25 -2.23
N ALA A 386 -1.29 4.58 -1.80
CA ALA A 386 -1.08 3.15 -2.05
C ALA A 386 -2.18 2.29 -1.40
N ILE A 387 -2.57 2.61 -0.15
CA ILE A 387 -3.67 1.95 0.56
C ILE A 387 -4.99 2.19 -0.19
N GLY A 388 -5.30 3.42 -0.57
CA GLY A 388 -6.51 3.77 -1.32
C GLY A 388 -6.60 3.05 -2.67
N ALA A 389 -5.49 2.95 -3.40
CA ALA A 389 -5.43 2.18 -4.64
C ALA A 389 -5.70 0.68 -4.42
N ALA A 390 -5.15 0.11 -3.34
CA ALA A 390 -5.41 -1.28 -2.96
C ALA A 390 -6.87 -1.52 -2.56
N GLN A 391 -7.50 -0.60 -1.84
CA GLN A 391 -8.93 -0.66 -1.49
C GLN A 391 -9.82 -0.61 -2.74
N ASN A 392 -9.56 0.30 -3.66
CA ASN A 392 -10.29 0.36 -4.93
C ASN A 392 -10.15 -0.95 -5.71
N ARG A 393 -8.95 -1.52 -5.77
CA ARG A 393 -8.71 -2.80 -6.42
C ARG A 393 -9.50 -3.94 -5.76
N LEU A 394 -9.54 -4.00 -4.42
CA LEU A 394 -10.36 -4.97 -3.69
C LEU A 394 -11.86 -4.74 -3.93
N GLY A 395 -12.33 -3.49 -4.00
CA GLY A 395 -13.71 -3.15 -4.33
C GLY A 395 -14.16 -3.68 -5.69
N TYR A 396 -13.35 -3.47 -6.72
CA TYR A 396 -13.61 -4.04 -8.05
C TYR A 396 -13.56 -5.58 -8.05
N THR A 397 -12.63 -6.15 -7.29
CA THR A 397 -12.52 -7.61 -7.17
C THR A 397 -13.75 -8.19 -6.50
N SER A 398 -14.22 -7.61 -5.38
CA SER A 398 -15.46 -8.04 -4.71
C SER A 398 -16.66 -7.99 -5.65
N SER A 399 -16.84 -6.89 -6.38
CA SER A 399 -17.93 -6.77 -7.37
C SER A 399 -17.86 -7.86 -8.44
N ASN A 400 -16.67 -8.16 -8.96
CA ASN A 400 -16.47 -9.21 -9.94
C ASN A 400 -16.74 -10.61 -9.37
N LEU A 401 -16.37 -10.87 -8.12
CA LEU A 401 -16.60 -12.15 -7.44
C LEU A 401 -18.09 -12.39 -7.24
N VAL A 402 -18.86 -11.38 -6.84
CA VAL A 402 -20.32 -11.46 -6.69
C VAL A 402 -20.98 -11.81 -8.01
N VAL A 403 -20.66 -11.07 -9.10
CA VAL A 403 -21.22 -11.34 -10.43
C VAL A 403 -20.81 -12.72 -10.93
N ALA A 404 -19.57 -13.16 -10.65
CA ALA A 404 -19.12 -14.50 -11.02
C ALA A 404 -19.88 -15.59 -10.24
N SER A 405 -20.11 -15.40 -8.93
CA SER A 405 -20.89 -16.31 -8.09
C SER A 405 -22.31 -16.44 -8.59
N GLU A 406 -22.99 -15.33 -8.86
CA GLU A 406 -24.36 -15.30 -9.42
C GLU A 406 -24.45 -16.05 -10.76
N ASN A 407 -23.50 -15.82 -11.68
CA ASN A 407 -23.51 -16.48 -13.00
C ASN A 407 -23.26 -18.00 -12.88
N VAL A 408 -22.35 -18.43 -12.00
CA VAL A 408 -22.10 -19.84 -11.77
C VAL A 408 -23.29 -20.50 -11.09
N GLN A 409 -23.94 -19.83 -10.13
CA GLN A 409 -25.13 -20.30 -9.46
C GLN A 409 -26.31 -20.41 -10.44
N ALA A 410 -26.52 -19.43 -11.32
CA ALA A 410 -27.54 -19.49 -12.38
C ALA A 410 -27.29 -20.64 -13.36
N SER A 411 -26.01 -20.92 -13.67
CA SER A 411 -25.63 -22.06 -14.52
C SER A 411 -25.86 -23.39 -13.83
N GLU A 412 -25.59 -23.48 -12.53
CA GLU A 412 -25.86 -24.68 -11.71
C GLU A 412 -27.36 -24.95 -11.64
N SER A 413 -28.16 -23.90 -11.41
CA SER A 413 -29.63 -23.99 -11.37
C SER A 413 -30.20 -24.57 -12.68
N THR A 414 -29.73 -24.13 -13.85
CA THR A 414 -30.19 -24.69 -15.15
C THR A 414 -29.91 -26.18 -15.29
N ILE A 415 -28.85 -26.69 -14.67
CA ILE A 415 -28.50 -28.13 -14.72
C ILE A 415 -29.29 -28.93 -13.71
N ARG A 416 -29.44 -28.44 -12.47
CA ARG A 416 -29.87 -29.22 -11.33
C ARG A 416 -31.33 -28.96 -10.91
N ASP A 417 -31.85 -27.75 -11.10
CA ASP A 417 -33.19 -27.40 -10.63
C ASP A 417 -34.28 -28.04 -11.50
N ALA A 418 -35.37 -28.40 -10.87
CA ALA A 418 -36.54 -28.96 -11.51
C ALA A 418 -37.59 -27.90 -11.81
N ASP A 419 -38.20 -27.97 -12.99
CA ASP A 419 -39.43 -27.26 -13.26
C ASP A 419 -40.57 -27.90 -12.47
N MET A 420 -40.96 -27.23 -11.39
CA MET A 420 -41.97 -27.73 -10.45
C MET A 420 -43.33 -27.99 -11.12
N ALA A 421 -43.75 -27.18 -12.10
CA ALA A 421 -45.01 -27.37 -12.80
C ALA A 421 -45.01 -28.65 -13.61
N LYS A 422 -43.90 -28.94 -14.27
CA LYS A 422 -43.70 -30.16 -15.08
C LYS A 422 -43.62 -31.40 -14.17
N GLU A 423 -42.83 -31.34 -13.07
CA GLU A 423 -42.66 -32.47 -12.15
C GLU A 423 -43.96 -32.78 -11.37
N MET A 424 -44.75 -31.77 -10.97
CA MET A 424 -46.07 -31.98 -10.37
C MET A 424 -47.04 -32.61 -11.33
N THR A 425 -47.02 -32.24 -12.63
CA THR A 425 -47.82 -32.89 -13.66
C THR A 425 -47.42 -34.36 -13.80
N ALA A 426 -46.09 -34.66 -13.82
CA ALA A 426 -45.59 -36.03 -13.89
C ALA A 426 -45.99 -36.85 -12.63
N TYR A 427 -45.86 -36.26 -11.45
CA TYR A 427 -46.29 -36.87 -10.20
C TYR A 427 -47.79 -37.24 -10.22
N THR A 428 -48.67 -36.30 -10.60
CA THR A 428 -50.08 -36.53 -10.69
C THR A 428 -50.42 -37.62 -11.67
N LYS A 429 -49.78 -37.62 -12.87
CA LYS A 429 -49.91 -38.68 -13.87
C LYS A 429 -49.54 -40.05 -13.34
N HIS A 430 -48.38 -40.19 -12.68
CA HIS A 430 -47.90 -41.49 -12.11
C HIS A 430 -48.78 -41.91 -10.94
N ASN A 431 -49.36 -41.01 -10.15
CA ASN A 431 -50.30 -41.30 -9.09
C ASN A 431 -51.58 -41.92 -9.67
N VAL A 432 -52.17 -41.29 -10.68
CA VAL A 432 -53.37 -41.82 -11.37
C VAL A 432 -53.10 -43.15 -12.03
N LEU A 433 -51.92 -43.33 -12.69
CA LEU A 433 -51.53 -44.59 -13.28
C LEU A 433 -51.33 -45.71 -12.28
N THR A 434 -50.81 -45.38 -11.07
CA THR A 434 -50.67 -46.33 -9.96
C THR A 434 -52.02 -46.79 -9.47
N GLN A 435 -52.98 -45.87 -9.26
CA GLN A 435 -54.33 -46.19 -8.85
C GLN A 435 -55.05 -47.07 -9.93
N SER A 436 -54.92 -46.72 -11.21
CA SER A 436 -55.45 -47.48 -12.33
C SER A 436 -54.85 -48.92 -12.39
N ALA A 437 -53.53 -49.02 -12.19
CA ALA A 437 -52.84 -50.32 -12.21
C ALA A 437 -53.29 -51.20 -11.01
N GLN A 438 -53.54 -50.61 -9.84
CA GLN A 438 -54.10 -51.34 -8.69
C GLN A 438 -55.51 -51.84 -8.98
N ALA A 439 -56.39 -51.03 -9.60
CA ALA A 439 -57.71 -51.46 -10.01
C ALA A 439 -57.68 -52.56 -11.08
N MET A 440 -56.80 -52.47 -12.04
CA MET A 440 -56.59 -53.48 -13.07
C MET A 440 -56.02 -54.79 -12.50
N LEU A 441 -55.12 -54.71 -11.50
CA LEU A 441 -54.60 -55.91 -10.79
C LEU A 441 -55.73 -56.61 -10.05
N ALA A 442 -56.58 -55.87 -9.35
CA ALA A 442 -57.75 -56.44 -8.69
C ALA A 442 -58.69 -57.11 -9.68
N GLN A 443 -58.91 -56.51 -10.87
CA GLN A 443 -59.72 -57.11 -11.94
C GLN A 443 -59.08 -58.36 -12.55
N ALA A 444 -57.75 -58.35 -12.77
CA ALA A 444 -57.03 -59.50 -13.30
C ALA A 444 -57.06 -60.68 -12.33
N ASN A 445 -57.05 -60.43 -11.03
CA ASN A 445 -57.17 -61.47 -10.01
C ASN A 445 -58.59 -62.06 -9.91
N GLN A 446 -59.64 -61.29 -10.30
CA GLN A 446 -61.01 -61.78 -10.32
C GLN A 446 -61.32 -62.65 -11.56
N ASN A 447 -60.55 -62.49 -12.63
CA ASN A 447 -60.76 -63.19 -13.89
C ASN A 447 -59.89 -64.48 -13.99
N SER A 448 -59.22 -64.91 -12.92
CA SER A 448 -58.43 -66.15 -12.87
C SER A 448 -59.13 -67.33 -12.26
#